data_ac2abdb753cb4509dcba9b66857822a3
#
_entry.id   ac2abdb753cb4509dcba9b66857822a3
#
_cell.length_a   1.000
_cell.length_b   1.000
_cell.length_c   1.000
_cell.angle_alpha   90.00
_cell.angle_beta   90.00
_cell.angle_gamma   90.00
#
_symmetry.space_group_name_H-M   'P 1'
#
loop_
_entity.id
_entity.type
_entity.pdbx_description
1 polymer ?
#
loop_
_entity_poly.entity_id
_entity_poly.type
_entity_poly.pdbx_seq_one_letter_code
_entity_poly.pdbx_strand_id
1 'polypeptide(L)'
;MGSEMCIRDRYAKKRGLVLVTGPTGSGKSTTLASLIDKINDERNAHVITLEDPIEYLHSHRKAMINQREIGLDTHSYADALRAALREDPDVILVGEMRDLETISTAITAAETGHLVFSTLHTIGAAATIDRIIDVFPPHQQQQIRIQLAVVLEAVISQQLIPTADRCGRVAAFEVMHGTIPIKNLIREAKTYQISSVLQTARKEGMISMDDALLDLYNNCLLYTSPSPRDGATS
;
A
#
# COMPACT_ATOMS: atom_id res chain seq x y z
N MET A 1 6.65 -12.05 13.30
CA MET A 1 5.76 -11.46 14.34
C MET A 1 5.78 -9.93 14.41
N GLY A 2 6.89 -9.21 14.24
CA GLY A 2 6.92 -7.74 14.32
C GLY A 2 6.25 -7.04 13.13
N SER A 3 6.53 -7.45 11.91
CA SER A 3 6.00 -6.81 10.69
C SER A 3 4.49 -7.01 10.48
N GLU A 4 3.95 -8.17 10.83
CA GLU A 4 2.50 -8.44 10.74
C GLU A 4 1.69 -7.53 11.68
N MET A 5 2.18 -7.26 12.88
CA MET A 5 1.52 -6.39 13.85
C MET A 5 1.51 -4.94 13.36
N CYS A 6 2.60 -4.48 12.75
CA CYS A 6 2.70 -3.12 12.20
C CYS A 6 1.80 -2.89 10.98
N ILE A 7 1.61 -3.92 10.14
CA ILE A 7 0.67 -3.86 9.00
C ILE A 7 -0.76 -3.84 9.53
N ARG A 8 -1.07 -4.67 10.53
CA ARG A 8 -2.41 -4.75 11.14
C ARG A 8 -2.87 -3.44 11.77
N ASP A 9 -1.97 -2.62 12.33
CA ASP A 9 -2.34 -1.33 12.92
C ASP A 9 -2.80 -0.28 11.89
N ARG A 10 -2.60 -0.53 10.59
CA ARG A 10 -2.99 0.42 9.52
C ARG A 10 -4.48 0.43 9.26
N TYR A 11 -5.19 -0.70 9.44
CA TYR A 11 -6.66 -0.72 9.32
C TYR A 11 -7.38 0.08 10.42
N ALA A 12 -6.70 0.34 11.56
CA ALA A 12 -7.26 1.12 12.66
C ALA A 12 -7.23 2.64 12.41
N LYS A 13 -6.49 3.10 11.40
CA LYS A 13 -6.48 4.51 11.02
C LYS A 13 -7.86 4.96 10.55
N LYS A 14 -8.20 6.21 10.86
CA LYS A 14 -9.48 6.80 10.45
C LYS A 14 -9.40 7.42 9.05
N ARG A 15 -8.23 7.90 8.65
CA ARG A 15 -7.99 8.58 7.37
C ARG A 15 -6.55 8.45 6.94
N GLY A 16 -6.29 8.74 5.68
CA GLY A 16 -4.96 8.76 5.09
C GLY A 16 -4.81 7.76 3.95
N LEU A 17 -3.62 7.70 3.38
CA LEU A 17 -3.30 6.84 2.24
C LEU A 17 -2.35 5.72 2.67
N VAL A 18 -2.74 4.48 2.42
CA VAL A 18 -1.94 3.28 2.63
C VAL A 18 -1.71 2.60 1.29
N LEU A 19 -0.47 2.38 0.94
CA LEU A 19 -0.07 1.79 -0.34
C LEU A 19 0.48 0.38 -0.12
N VAL A 20 -0.02 -0.60 -0.88
CA VAL A 20 0.54 -1.95 -0.96
C VAL A 20 1.18 -2.12 -2.33
N THR A 21 2.49 -2.34 -2.38
CA THR A 21 3.26 -2.32 -3.61
C THR A 21 4.05 -3.61 -3.81
N GLY A 22 4.49 -3.85 -5.04
CA GLY A 22 5.27 -5.03 -5.39
C GLY A 22 4.94 -5.52 -6.80
N PRO A 23 5.72 -6.45 -7.34
CA PRO A 23 5.51 -7.00 -8.67
C PRO A 23 4.18 -7.76 -8.78
N THR A 24 3.77 -8.06 -9.99
CA THR A 24 2.61 -8.91 -10.25
C THR A 24 2.84 -10.28 -9.58
N GLY A 25 1.80 -10.82 -8.96
CA GLY A 25 1.88 -12.11 -8.26
C GLY A 25 2.58 -12.05 -6.89
N SER A 26 2.89 -10.87 -6.33
CA SER A 26 3.46 -10.73 -4.99
C SER A 26 2.45 -10.85 -3.86
N GLY A 27 1.15 -11.03 -4.15
CA GLY A 27 0.10 -11.21 -3.15
C GLY A 27 -0.52 -9.91 -2.62
N LYS A 28 -0.42 -8.80 -3.36
CA LYS A 28 -1.00 -7.50 -2.95
C LYS A 28 -2.49 -7.58 -2.68
N SER A 29 -3.25 -8.19 -3.62
CA SER A 29 -4.71 -8.35 -3.49
C SER A 29 -5.07 -9.17 -2.26
N THR A 30 -4.32 -10.25 -1.97
CA THR A 30 -4.52 -11.07 -0.77
C THR A 30 -4.28 -10.27 0.52
N THR A 31 -3.23 -9.45 0.53
CA THR A 31 -2.92 -8.57 1.68
C THR A 31 -4.02 -7.53 1.89
N LEU A 32 -4.48 -6.89 0.80
CA LEU A 32 -5.58 -5.92 0.87
C LEU A 32 -6.89 -6.57 1.32
N ALA A 33 -7.23 -7.73 0.76
CA ALA A 33 -8.41 -8.49 1.17
C ALA A 33 -8.37 -8.82 2.68
N SER A 34 -7.21 -9.22 3.21
CA SER A 34 -7.03 -9.47 4.64
C SER A 34 -7.24 -8.21 5.49
N LEU A 35 -6.80 -7.04 5.01
CA LEU A 35 -7.01 -5.75 5.70
C LEU A 35 -8.50 -5.36 5.69
N ILE A 36 -9.18 -5.52 4.55
CA ILE A 36 -10.62 -5.27 4.43
C ILE A 36 -11.42 -6.23 5.33
N ASP A 37 -11.07 -7.52 5.34
CA ASP A 37 -11.70 -8.48 6.25
C ASP A 37 -11.56 -8.09 7.72
N LYS A 38 -10.38 -7.58 8.11
CA LYS A 38 -10.14 -7.12 9.46
C LYS A 38 -10.97 -5.89 9.83
N ILE A 39 -11.09 -4.93 8.89
CA ILE A 39 -12.00 -3.79 9.04
C ILE A 39 -13.45 -4.27 9.20
N ASN A 40 -13.86 -5.22 8.36
CA ASN A 40 -15.21 -5.79 8.37
C ASN A 40 -15.56 -6.48 9.69
N ASP A 41 -14.57 -7.12 10.33
CA ASP A 41 -14.77 -7.79 11.62
C ASP A 41 -14.79 -6.84 12.81
N GLU A 42 -14.08 -5.72 12.75
CA GLU A 42 -13.82 -4.91 13.93
C GLU A 42 -14.49 -3.53 13.91
N ARG A 43 -14.83 -2.99 12.73
CA ARG A 43 -15.33 -1.62 12.59
C ARG A 43 -16.73 -1.56 12.01
N ASN A 44 -17.57 -0.70 12.58
CA ASN A 44 -18.81 -0.26 11.94
C ASN A 44 -18.41 0.83 10.94
N ALA A 45 -18.22 0.47 9.67
CA ALA A 45 -17.70 1.34 8.63
C ALA A 45 -18.40 1.06 7.29
N HIS A 46 -18.51 2.08 6.46
CA HIS A 46 -18.87 1.91 5.06
C HIS A 46 -17.59 1.77 4.23
N VAL A 47 -17.40 0.63 3.60
CA VAL A 47 -16.25 0.28 2.76
C VAL A 47 -16.68 0.20 1.31
N ILE A 48 -16.00 0.91 0.43
CA ILE A 48 -16.20 0.79 -1.01
C ILE A 48 -14.91 0.26 -1.63
N THR A 49 -15.00 -0.80 -2.43
CA THR A 49 -13.87 -1.30 -3.21
C THR A 49 -14.10 -1.07 -4.70
N LEU A 50 -13.05 -0.67 -5.38
CA LEU A 50 -13.01 -0.43 -6.82
C LEU A 50 -11.90 -1.32 -7.37
N GLU A 51 -12.24 -2.35 -8.15
CA GLU A 51 -11.33 -3.43 -8.53
C GLU A 51 -11.42 -3.76 -10.03
N ASP A 52 -10.36 -4.36 -10.60
CA ASP A 52 -10.29 -4.76 -12.00
C ASP A 52 -9.44 -6.04 -12.18
N PRO A 53 -10.07 -7.23 -12.12
CA PRO A 53 -11.41 -7.57 -11.63
C PRO A 53 -11.48 -7.71 -10.10
N ILE A 54 -12.67 -7.99 -9.55
CA ILE A 54 -12.85 -8.40 -8.15
C ILE A 54 -12.24 -9.80 -7.96
N GLU A 55 -11.18 -9.90 -7.14
CA GLU A 55 -10.53 -11.17 -6.85
C GLU A 55 -11.12 -11.88 -5.61
N TYR A 56 -11.59 -11.12 -4.63
CA TYR A 56 -12.14 -11.65 -3.36
C TYR A 56 -13.48 -11.02 -3.07
N LEU A 57 -14.48 -11.87 -2.80
CA LEU A 57 -15.81 -11.41 -2.38
C LEU A 57 -15.89 -11.29 -0.87
N HIS A 58 -16.36 -10.16 -0.39
CA HIS A 58 -16.56 -9.87 1.02
C HIS A 58 -18.05 -9.87 1.38
N SER A 59 -18.42 -10.66 2.36
CA SER A 59 -19.76 -10.58 2.96
C SER A 59 -19.81 -9.48 4.00
N HIS A 60 -20.95 -8.82 4.17
CA HIS A 60 -21.17 -7.85 5.25
C HIS A 60 -21.09 -8.53 6.61
N ARG A 61 -20.34 -7.91 7.54
CA ARG A 61 -20.29 -8.29 8.96
C ARG A 61 -20.60 -7.07 9.82
N LYS A 62 -19.59 -6.44 10.46
CA LYS A 62 -19.77 -5.14 11.13
C LYS A 62 -19.75 -3.98 10.13
N ALA A 63 -18.94 -4.09 9.08
CA ALA A 63 -18.92 -3.10 8.04
C ALA A 63 -19.92 -3.43 6.91
N MET A 64 -20.42 -2.38 6.27
CA MET A 64 -21.10 -2.47 4.98
C MET A 64 -20.05 -2.39 3.87
N ILE A 65 -19.93 -3.43 3.04
CA ILE A 65 -18.94 -3.48 1.96
C ILE A 65 -19.64 -3.48 0.61
N ASN A 66 -19.36 -2.48 -0.20
CA ASN A 66 -19.84 -2.36 -1.57
C ASN A 66 -18.66 -2.51 -2.52
N GLN A 67 -18.66 -3.56 -3.33
CA GLN A 67 -17.60 -3.83 -4.31
C GLN A 67 -18.08 -3.47 -5.71
N ARG A 68 -17.22 -2.80 -6.47
CA ARG A 68 -17.48 -2.39 -7.86
C ARG A 68 -16.36 -2.84 -8.76
N GLU A 69 -16.71 -3.46 -9.87
CA GLU A 69 -15.78 -3.91 -10.87
C GLU A 69 -15.68 -2.90 -12.01
N ILE A 70 -14.46 -2.52 -12.39
CA ILE A 70 -14.21 -1.66 -13.54
C ILE A 70 -14.57 -2.42 -14.82
N GLY A 71 -15.27 -1.76 -15.72
CA GLY A 71 -15.76 -2.37 -16.95
C GLY A 71 -17.14 -3.02 -16.86
N LEU A 72 -17.59 -3.40 -15.65
CA LEU A 72 -18.93 -3.93 -15.40
C LEU A 72 -19.82 -2.88 -14.72
N ASP A 73 -19.43 -2.39 -13.56
CA ASP A 73 -20.23 -1.47 -12.75
C ASP A 73 -19.90 0.00 -13.01
N THR A 74 -18.71 0.27 -13.51
CA THR A 74 -18.18 1.61 -13.77
C THR A 74 -17.20 1.63 -14.92
N HIS A 75 -17.01 2.78 -15.55
CA HIS A 75 -16.14 2.90 -16.74
C HIS A 75 -14.66 3.03 -16.39
N SER A 76 -14.33 3.68 -15.28
CA SER A 76 -12.95 3.95 -14.89
C SER A 76 -12.79 4.05 -13.37
N TYR A 77 -11.54 3.90 -12.89
CA TYR A 77 -11.22 4.14 -11.47
C TYR A 77 -11.53 5.58 -11.05
N ALA A 78 -11.23 6.56 -11.90
CA ALA A 78 -11.45 7.97 -11.59
C ALA A 78 -12.95 8.30 -11.44
N ASP A 79 -13.80 7.81 -12.34
CA ASP A 79 -15.25 8.02 -12.25
C ASP A 79 -15.85 7.29 -11.04
N ALA A 80 -15.44 6.04 -10.83
CA ALA A 80 -15.86 5.24 -9.69
C ALA A 80 -15.51 5.91 -8.37
N LEU A 81 -14.29 6.42 -8.25
CA LEU A 81 -13.80 7.07 -7.04
C LEU A 81 -14.54 8.39 -6.76
N ARG A 82 -14.79 9.21 -7.81
CA ARG A 82 -15.62 10.42 -7.68
C ARG A 82 -17.04 10.11 -7.22
N ALA A 83 -17.63 9.02 -7.74
CA ALA A 83 -18.95 8.58 -7.32
C ALA A 83 -18.94 8.09 -5.87
N ALA A 84 -17.95 7.27 -5.51
CA ALA A 84 -17.78 6.74 -4.15
C ALA A 84 -17.70 7.84 -3.09
N LEU A 85 -16.99 8.95 -3.35
CA LEU A 85 -16.88 10.09 -2.42
C LEU A 85 -18.21 10.76 -2.06
N ARG A 86 -19.29 10.50 -2.83
CA ARG A 86 -20.64 11.02 -2.55
C ARG A 86 -21.48 10.07 -1.70
N GLU A 87 -20.95 8.90 -1.40
CA GLU A 87 -21.65 7.85 -0.65
C GLU A 87 -21.22 7.80 0.82
N ASP A 88 -20.45 8.80 1.26
CA ASP A 88 -19.94 8.93 2.64
C ASP A 88 -19.22 7.67 3.13
N PRO A 89 -18.22 7.15 2.38
CA PRO A 89 -17.47 5.98 2.81
C PRO A 89 -16.45 6.33 3.88
N ASP A 90 -16.25 5.44 4.83
CA ASP A 90 -15.14 5.53 5.78
C ASP A 90 -13.83 5.02 5.17
N VAL A 91 -13.93 4.00 4.31
CA VAL A 91 -12.79 3.30 3.73
C VAL A 91 -13.02 3.10 2.23
N ILE A 92 -12.01 3.41 1.44
CA ILE A 92 -12.02 3.20 0.00
C ILE A 92 -10.82 2.33 -0.39
N LEU A 93 -11.05 1.24 -1.11
CA LEU A 93 -9.99 0.49 -1.78
C LEU A 93 -10.02 0.82 -3.26
N VAL A 94 -8.90 1.34 -3.77
CA VAL A 94 -8.67 1.56 -5.21
C VAL A 94 -7.68 0.49 -5.66
N GLY A 95 -8.13 -0.45 -6.46
CA GLY A 95 -7.35 -1.63 -6.86
C GLY A 95 -5.97 -1.26 -7.39
N GLU A 96 -5.89 -0.24 -8.24
CA GLU A 96 -4.62 0.25 -8.77
C GLU A 96 -4.67 1.74 -9.13
N MET A 97 -3.57 2.45 -8.85
CA MET A 97 -3.35 3.85 -9.25
C MET A 97 -2.33 3.93 -10.38
N ARG A 98 -2.80 4.03 -11.64
CA ARG A 98 -1.93 4.09 -12.83
C ARG A 98 -1.81 5.48 -13.43
N ASP A 99 -2.86 6.27 -13.37
CA ASP A 99 -3.01 7.54 -14.04
C ASP A 99 -3.11 8.72 -13.07
N LEU A 100 -2.82 9.91 -13.60
CA LEU A 100 -2.80 11.16 -12.86
C LEU A 100 -4.16 11.44 -12.17
N GLU A 101 -5.26 11.17 -12.88
CA GLU A 101 -6.59 11.50 -12.40
C GLU A 101 -6.99 10.64 -11.20
N THR A 102 -6.75 9.33 -11.27
CA THR A 102 -6.99 8.38 -10.18
C THR A 102 -6.11 8.71 -8.98
N ILE A 103 -4.81 9.00 -9.18
CA ILE A 103 -3.88 9.35 -8.10
C ILE A 103 -4.31 10.66 -7.42
N SER A 104 -4.62 11.71 -8.20
CA SER A 104 -5.05 13.00 -7.67
C SER A 104 -6.32 12.88 -6.84
N THR A 105 -7.31 12.12 -7.34
CA THR A 105 -8.58 11.90 -6.64
C THR A 105 -8.39 11.08 -5.37
N ALA A 106 -7.53 10.05 -5.37
CA ALA A 106 -7.21 9.25 -4.20
C ALA A 106 -6.51 10.07 -3.10
N ILE A 107 -5.57 10.94 -3.47
CA ILE A 107 -4.91 11.86 -2.54
C ILE A 107 -5.96 12.82 -1.93
N THR A 108 -6.83 13.40 -2.75
CA THR A 108 -7.91 14.28 -2.30
C THR A 108 -8.87 13.56 -1.35
N ALA A 109 -9.25 12.32 -1.64
CA ALA A 109 -10.07 11.50 -0.75
C ALA A 109 -9.41 11.31 0.61
N ALA A 110 -8.11 11.01 0.64
CA ALA A 110 -7.35 10.85 1.86
C ALA A 110 -7.22 12.18 2.65
N GLU A 111 -7.10 13.33 1.97
CA GLU A 111 -7.10 14.68 2.59
C GLU A 111 -8.46 15.02 3.22
N THR A 112 -9.55 14.63 2.57
CA THR A 112 -10.92 14.95 3.01
C THR A 112 -11.47 14.02 4.09
N GLY A 113 -10.66 13.08 4.58
CA GLY A 113 -10.99 12.31 5.79
C GLY A 113 -11.19 10.82 5.60
N HIS A 114 -11.07 10.30 4.38
CA HIS A 114 -11.24 8.89 4.09
C HIS A 114 -9.95 8.09 4.30
N LEU A 115 -10.06 6.83 4.69
CA LEU A 115 -8.95 5.89 4.68
C LEU A 115 -8.89 5.22 3.30
N VAL A 116 -7.84 5.53 2.54
CA VAL A 116 -7.68 5.02 1.17
C VAL A 116 -6.59 3.96 1.14
N PHE A 117 -6.93 2.77 0.63
CA PHE A 117 -5.99 1.71 0.28
C PHE A 117 -5.81 1.66 -1.23
N SER A 118 -4.58 1.47 -1.70
CA SER A 118 -4.35 1.25 -3.13
C SER A 118 -3.09 0.47 -3.41
N THR A 119 -2.90 0.06 -4.67
CA THR A 119 -1.70 -0.65 -5.11
C THR A 119 -0.93 0.11 -6.20
N LEU A 120 0.37 -0.19 -6.24
CA LEU A 120 1.26 0.13 -7.37
C LEU A 120 2.18 -1.07 -7.64
N HIS A 121 2.74 -1.13 -8.87
CA HIS A 121 3.69 -2.17 -9.28
C HIS A 121 5.15 -1.78 -9.08
N THR A 122 5.44 -0.96 -8.08
CA THR A 122 6.79 -0.52 -7.72
C THR A 122 7.40 -1.42 -6.65
N ILE A 123 8.72 -1.51 -6.62
CA ILE A 123 9.48 -2.23 -5.60
C ILE A 123 10.16 -1.19 -4.71
N GLY A 124 9.82 -1.23 -3.40
CA GLY A 124 10.38 -0.32 -2.40
C GLY A 124 9.59 0.98 -2.23
N ALA A 125 9.61 1.49 -1.00
CA ALA A 125 8.82 2.65 -0.61
C ALA A 125 9.28 3.96 -1.27
N ALA A 126 10.58 4.18 -1.39
CA ALA A 126 11.14 5.37 -2.03
C ALA A 126 10.72 5.45 -3.51
N ALA A 127 10.91 4.35 -4.25
CA ALA A 127 10.52 4.28 -5.67
C ALA A 127 8.99 4.44 -5.86
N THR A 128 8.20 3.99 -4.90
CA THR A 128 6.74 4.19 -4.92
C THR A 128 6.38 5.66 -4.85
N ILE A 129 7.01 6.41 -3.96
CA ILE A 129 6.78 7.85 -3.80
C ILE A 129 7.19 8.59 -5.07
N ASP A 130 8.37 8.29 -5.59
CA ASP A 130 8.87 8.92 -6.83
C ASP A 130 7.93 8.61 -7.99
N ARG A 131 7.47 7.37 -8.14
CA ARG A 131 6.53 6.97 -9.20
C ARG A 131 5.21 7.75 -9.14
N ILE A 132 4.66 7.98 -7.96
CA ILE A 132 3.44 8.79 -7.79
C ILE A 132 3.69 10.22 -8.26
N ILE A 133 4.82 10.81 -7.87
CA ILE A 133 5.15 12.20 -8.18
C ILE A 133 5.42 12.37 -9.66
N ASP A 134 6.12 11.43 -10.29
CA ASP A 134 6.53 11.48 -11.70
C ASP A 134 5.36 11.39 -12.69
N VAL A 135 4.20 10.92 -12.26
CA VAL A 135 2.98 10.96 -13.09
C VAL A 135 2.50 12.39 -13.33
N PHE A 136 2.85 13.33 -12.42
CA PHE A 136 2.41 14.71 -12.51
C PHE A 136 3.38 15.59 -13.33
N PRO A 137 2.85 16.58 -14.06
CA PRO A 137 3.69 17.56 -14.75
C PRO A 137 4.65 18.27 -13.78
N PRO A 138 5.85 18.68 -14.22
CA PRO A 138 6.87 19.26 -13.34
C PRO A 138 6.39 20.43 -12.47
N HIS A 139 5.50 21.27 -13.00
CA HIS A 139 4.94 22.42 -12.26
C HIS A 139 3.99 22.03 -11.13
N GLN A 140 3.46 20.81 -11.10
CA GLN A 140 2.56 20.30 -10.07
C GLN A 140 3.29 19.42 -9.03
N GLN A 141 4.48 18.91 -9.35
CA GLN A 141 5.17 17.92 -8.52
C GLN A 141 5.44 18.42 -7.09
N GLN A 142 5.80 19.69 -6.92
CA GLN A 142 6.04 20.24 -5.57
C GLN A 142 4.76 20.26 -4.74
N GLN A 143 3.63 20.61 -5.33
CA GLN A 143 2.34 20.59 -4.64
C GLN A 143 1.96 19.16 -4.25
N ILE A 144 2.12 18.21 -5.16
CA ILE A 144 1.81 16.79 -4.89
C ILE A 144 2.71 16.22 -3.79
N ARG A 145 4.01 16.58 -3.74
CA ARG A 145 4.90 16.19 -2.63
C ARG A 145 4.34 16.63 -1.27
N ILE A 146 3.85 17.86 -1.19
CA ILE A 146 3.27 18.41 0.04
C ILE A 146 2.00 17.66 0.42
N GLN A 147 1.08 17.46 -0.51
CA GLN A 147 -0.18 16.73 -0.28
C GLN A 147 0.07 15.27 0.10
N LEU A 148 0.90 14.56 -0.67
CA LEU A 148 1.25 13.17 -0.38
C LEU A 148 1.90 13.02 1.00
N ALA A 149 2.81 13.94 1.37
CA ALA A 149 3.43 13.93 2.69
C ALA A 149 2.42 14.13 3.83
N VAL A 150 1.31 14.86 3.60
CA VAL A 150 0.26 15.03 4.62
C VAL A 150 -0.52 13.74 4.81
N VAL A 151 -0.94 13.10 3.70
CA VAL A 151 -1.89 11.98 3.75
C VAL A 151 -1.24 10.61 3.90
N LEU A 152 0.05 10.46 3.55
CA LEU A 152 0.71 9.16 3.55
C LEU A 152 0.84 8.59 4.97
N GLU A 153 0.21 7.45 5.20
CA GLU A 153 0.25 6.71 6.47
C GLU A 153 1.23 5.54 6.43
N ALA A 154 1.29 4.81 5.32
CA ALA A 154 2.25 3.73 5.13
C ALA A 154 2.46 3.36 3.66
N VAL A 155 3.64 2.82 3.35
CA VAL A 155 3.92 2.04 2.14
C VAL A 155 4.39 0.66 2.59
N ILE A 156 3.72 -0.37 2.07
CA ILE A 156 4.01 -1.78 2.33
C ILE A 156 4.46 -2.38 1.00
N SER A 157 5.75 -2.59 0.83
CA SER A 157 6.27 -3.25 -0.38
C SER A 157 6.42 -4.74 -0.11
N GLN A 158 5.87 -5.57 -1.00
CA GLN A 158 5.74 -7.00 -0.80
C GLN A 158 6.38 -7.81 -1.92
N GLN A 159 7.10 -8.84 -1.54
CA GLN A 159 7.63 -9.85 -2.45
C GLN A 159 7.30 -11.26 -1.93
N LEU A 160 7.01 -12.19 -2.85
CA LEU A 160 6.87 -13.61 -2.54
C LEU A 160 8.13 -14.35 -2.97
N ILE A 161 8.77 -15.03 -2.02
CA ILE A 161 10.05 -15.73 -2.22
C ILE A 161 9.84 -17.22 -2.00
N PRO A 162 10.40 -18.10 -2.86
CA PRO A 162 10.34 -19.54 -2.65
C PRO A 162 10.94 -19.93 -1.30
N THR A 163 10.27 -20.85 -0.59
CA THR A 163 10.78 -21.41 0.67
C THR A 163 11.98 -22.32 0.44
N ALA A 164 12.80 -22.56 1.47
CA ALA A 164 13.98 -23.41 1.40
C ALA A 164 13.66 -24.85 0.95
N ASP A 165 12.52 -25.38 1.34
CA ASP A 165 12.02 -26.70 0.93
C ASP A 165 11.42 -26.72 -0.48
N ARG A 166 11.31 -25.56 -1.14
CA ARG A 166 10.68 -25.36 -2.45
C ARG A 166 9.21 -25.80 -2.55
N CYS A 167 8.56 -26.05 -1.41
CA CYS A 167 7.17 -26.51 -1.36
C CYS A 167 6.16 -25.35 -1.37
N GLY A 168 6.63 -24.09 -1.19
CA GLY A 168 5.76 -22.93 -1.11
C GLY A 168 6.49 -21.62 -1.32
N ARG A 169 5.82 -20.53 -0.94
CA ARG A 169 6.37 -19.17 -0.96
C ARG A 169 6.10 -18.51 0.38
N VAL A 170 7.03 -17.68 0.81
CA VAL A 170 6.91 -16.82 2.00
C VAL A 170 6.93 -15.35 1.57
N ALA A 171 6.10 -14.53 2.21
CA ALA A 171 6.07 -13.10 1.92
C ALA A 171 7.15 -12.35 2.72
N ALA A 172 7.96 -11.56 2.02
CA ALA A 172 8.83 -10.56 2.60
C ALA A 172 8.19 -9.18 2.46
N PHE A 173 8.23 -8.39 3.53
CA PHE A 173 7.63 -7.07 3.58
C PHE A 173 8.65 -6.00 3.94
N GLU A 174 8.78 -4.98 3.09
CA GLU A 174 9.30 -3.69 3.51
C GLU A 174 8.14 -2.84 4.01
N VAL A 175 8.26 -2.26 5.19
CA VAL A 175 7.21 -1.44 5.80
C VAL A 175 7.78 -0.08 6.15
N MET A 176 7.22 0.96 5.52
CA MET A 176 7.52 2.36 5.81
C MET A 176 6.29 3.03 6.38
N HIS A 177 6.45 3.73 7.49
CA HIS A 177 5.41 4.57 8.07
C HIS A 177 5.60 6.04 7.72
N GLY A 178 4.50 6.78 7.56
CA GLY A 178 4.48 8.23 7.33
C GLY A 178 4.86 9.02 8.59
N THR A 179 6.06 8.77 9.13
CA THR A 179 6.60 9.52 10.27
C THR A 179 7.01 10.93 9.86
N ILE A 180 7.19 11.83 10.85
CA ILE A 180 7.61 13.21 10.58
C ILE A 180 8.89 13.29 9.73
N PRO A 181 9.95 12.51 10.04
CA PRO A 181 11.16 12.49 9.20
C PRO A 181 10.86 12.09 7.74
N ILE A 182 10.09 11.02 7.53
CA ILE A 182 9.72 10.56 6.17
C ILE A 182 8.92 11.64 5.42
N LYS A 183 7.92 12.24 6.09
CA LYS A 183 7.11 13.31 5.50
C LYS A 183 7.96 14.52 5.10
N ASN A 184 8.99 14.87 5.87
CA ASN A 184 9.91 15.94 5.53
C ASN A 184 10.78 15.59 4.31
N LEU A 185 11.33 14.36 4.24
CA LEU A 185 12.10 13.91 3.08
C LEU A 185 11.28 13.96 1.78
N ILE A 186 9.99 13.58 1.84
CA ILE A 186 9.09 13.68 0.68
C ILE A 186 8.91 15.13 0.23
N ARG A 187 8.64 16.06 1.19
CA ARG A 187 8.45 17.49 0.89
C ARG A 187 9.69 18.14 0.27
N GLU A 188 10.89 17.74 0.74
CA GLU A 188 12.16 18.28 0.32
C GLU A 188 12.75 17.60 -0.93
N ALA A 189 12.01 16.68 -1.56
CA ALA A 189 12.47 15.89 -2.71
C ALA A 189 13.74 15.06 -2.42
N LYS A 190 13.91 14.59 -1.17
CA LYS A 190 15.04 13.80 -0.69
C LYS A 190 14.66 12.32 -0.49
N THR A 191 13.82 11.78 -1.35
CA THR A 191 13.30 10.39 -1.28
C THR A 191 14.41 9.35 -1.25
N TYR A 192 15.57 9.63 -1.86
CA TYR A 192 16.75 8.78 -1.83
C TYR A 192 17.32 8.52 -0.42
N GLN A 193 16.99 9.36 0.57
CA GLN A 193 17.40 9.17 1.98
C GLN A 193 16.45 8.25 2.76
N ILE A 194 15.30 7.90 2.23
CA ILE A 194 14.28 7.06 2.90
C ILE A 194 14.87 5.71 3.30
N SER A 195 15.66 5.09 2.43
CA SER A 195 16.29 3.79 2.71
C SER A 195 17.17 3.83 3.97
N SER A 196 17.91 4.91 4.19
CA SER A 196 18.74 5.09 5.39
C SER A 196 17.89 5.25 6.66
N VAL A 197 16.72 5.90 6.55
CA VAL A 197 15.80 6.02 7.68
C VAL A 197 15.19 4.65 8.02
N LEU A 198 14.78 3.87 7.00
CA LEU A 198 14.21 2.53 7.22
C LEU A 198 15.16 1.62 7.99
N GLN A 199 16.47 1.62 7.66
CA GLN A 199 17.48 0.80 8.35
C GLN A 199 17.60 1.11 9.84
N THR A 200 17.29 2.31 10.28
CA THR A 200 17.44 2.75 11.68
C THR A 200 16.14 2.76 12.47
N ALA A 201 15.00 2.71 11.81
CA ALA A 201 13.68 2.94 12.40
C ALA A 201 12.90 1.65 12.74
N ARG A 202 13.63 0.53 12.97
CA ARG A 202 13.01 -0.77 13.31
C ARG A 202 12.18 -0.71 14.61
N LYS A 203 12.59 0.13 15.57
CA LYS A 203 11.85 0.35 16.83
C LYS A 203 10.49 1.02 16.61
N GLU A 204 10.33 1.73 15.51
CA GLU A 204 9.08 2.39 15.10
C GLU A 204 8.19 1.48 14.24
N GLY A 205 8.55 0.19 14.13
CA GLY A 205 7.82 -0.80 13.32
C GLY A 205 8.13 -0.71 11.83
N MET A 206 9.13 0.06 11.41
CA MET A 206 9.60 0.06 10.04
C MET A 206 10.63 -1.06 9.81
N ILE A 207 10.63 -1.62 8.61
CA ILE A 207 11.58 -2.67 8.23
C ILE A 207 11.95 -2.49 6.76
N SER A 208 13.24 -2.56 6.44
CA SER A 208 13.71 -2.59 5.06
C SER A 208 13.51 -3.98 4.45
N MET A 209 13.50 -4.07 3.12
CA MET A 209 13.39 -5.36 2.43
C MET A 209 14.58 -6.27 2.78
N ASP A 210 15.79 -5.71 2.87
CA ASP A 210 17.00 -6.46 3.25
C ASP A 210 16.89 -7.07 4.65
N ASP A 211 16.40 -6.30 5.63
CA ASP A 211 16.19 -6.79 6.99
C ASP A 211 15.11 -7.87 7.04
N ALA A 212 14.02 -7.69 6.27
CA ALA A 212 12.95 -8.69 6.19
C ALA A 212 13.45 -10.02 5.60
N LEU A 213 14.27 -9.95 4.56
CA LEU A 213 14.90 -11.12 3.94
C LEU A 213 15.89 -11.79 4.89
N LEU A 214 16.69 -11.01 5.61
CA LEU A 214 17.63 -11.54 6.61
C LEU A 214 16.89 -12.23 7.78
N ASP A 215 15.77 -11.65 8.24
CA ASP A 215 14.93 -12.27 9.25
C ASP A 215 14.36 -13.62 8.77
N LEU A 216 13.89 -13.69 7.52
CA LEU A 216 13.39 -14.95 6.93
C LEU A 216 14.50 -16.00 6.79
N TYR A 217 15.71 -15.58 6.39
CA TYR A 217 16.87 -16.46 6.31
C TYR A 217 17.27 -16.99 7.70
N ASN A 218 17.37 -16.13 8.70
CA ASN A 218 17.72 -16.52 10.07
C ASN A 218 16.68 -17.45 10.71
N ASN A 219 15.43 -17.39 10.27
CA ASN A 219 14.37 -18.31 10.69
C ASN A 219 14.32 -19.59 9.83
N CYS A 220 15.36 -19.88 9.06
CA CYS A 220 15.47 -21.07 8.19
C CYS A 220 14.36 -21.22 7.14
N LEU A 221 13.67 -20.12 6.79
CA LEU A 221 12.65 -20.14 5.75
C LEU A 221 13.24 -20.00 4.33
N LEU A 222 14.47 -19.45 4.23
CA LEU A 222 15.19 -19.29 2.97
C LEU A 222 16.48 -20.09 2.99
N TYR A 223 16.87 -20.65 1.82
CA TYR A 223 18.09 -21.43 1.67
C TYR A 223 19.35 -20.55 1.54
N THR A 224 19.21 -19.38 0.93
CA THR A 224 20.26 -18.36 0.79
C THR A 224 19.67 -17.01 1.18
N SER A 225 20.53 -16.04 1.54
CA SER A 225 20.10 -14.65 1.70
C SER A 225 19.98 -14.01 0.30
N PRO A 226 18.79 -13.99 -0.32
CA PRO A 226 18.64 -13.40 -1.65
C PRO A 226 18.86 -11.90 -1.55
N SER A 227 19.55 -11.33 -2.57
CA SER A 227 19.55 -9.89 -2.76
C SER A 227 18.15 -9.42 -3.18
N PRO A 228 17.70 -8.21 -2.78
CA PRO A 228 16.43 -7.63 -3.27
C PRO A 228 16.35 -7.57 -4.80
N ARG A 229 17.49 -7.65 -5.49
CA ARG A 229 17.59 -7.67 -6.95
C ARG A 229 17.28 -9.03 -7.57
N ASP A 230 17.36 -10.12 -6.80
CA ASP A 230 17.19 -11.48 -7.31
C ASP A 230 15.72 -11.85 -7.56
N GLY A 231 14.77 -11.11 -7.01
CA GLY A 231 13.33 -11.27 -7.25
C GLY A 231 12.81 -10.62 -8.54
N ALA A 232 13.67 -9.93 -9.30
CA ALA A 232 13.27 -9.19 -10.50
C ALA A 232 13.46 -9.99 -11.81
N THR A 233 13.93 -11.25 -11.74
CA THR A 233 14.16 -12.07 -12.91
C THR A 233 13.37 -13.37 -12.82
N SER A 234 12.14 -13.33 -13.28
CA SER A 234 11.44 -14.43 -13.97
C SER A 234 10.06 -13.99 -14.41
#